data_921e9deef7c8e17818d242bcf5316efe
#
_entry.id   921e9deef7c8e17818d242bcf5316efe
#
_cell.length_a   1.000
_cell.length_b   1.000
_cell.length_c   1.000
_cell.angle_alpha   90.00
_cell.angle_beta   90.00
_cell.angle_gamma   90.00
#
_symmetry.space_group_name_H-M   'P 1'
#
loop_
_entity.id
_entity.type
_entity.pdbx_description
1 polymer ?
#
loop_
_entity_poly.entity_id
_entity_poly.type
_entity_poly.pdbx_seq_one_letter_code
_entity_poly.pdbx_strand_id
1 'polypeptide(L)'
;FVRIDGRAFHALTLAENYKKPFDDGFMEIMTSVASMLISESGLEPVFAYTFSDEISLYFKDLPFGGRVEKIDSVCASYAAAAFMAVSGIKKPVSFDARIVFSPGDNVFGYLEWRQREAWRNHINAYCQHALISGGMDSRKAADHLKGMKSADMHEMMFERGVNLSKTPSWQRRGIIVRREAYMKTGYNPVEEKEVLTQRKKVVADYSPPLFH
;
A
#
# COMPACT_ATOMS: atom_id res chain seq x y z
N PHE A 1 -0.43 14.64 -2.87
CA PHE A 1 -0.21 13.36 -2.20
C PHE A 1 0.86 13.46 -1.12
N VAL A 2 0.75 12.60 -0.11
CA VAL A 2 1.86 12.32 0.82
C VAL A 2 2.22 10.85 0.64
N ARG A 3 3.45 10.59 0.21
CA ARG A 3 3.96 9.23 0.06
C ARG A 3 4.78 8.85 1.29
N ILE A 4 4.41 7.77 1.92
CA ILE A 4 5.01 7.19 3.11
C ILE A 4 5.67 5.88 2.69
N ASP A 5 6.92 5.65 3.09
CA ASP A 5 7.73 4.49 2.65
C ASP A 5 8.43 3.86 3.85
N GLY A 6 8.43 2.53 3.92
CA GLY A 6 9.03 1.79 5.01
C GLY A 6 10.55 1.72 4.89
N ARG A 7 11.28 2.24 5.88
CA ARG A 7 12.74 2.18 5.89
C ARG A 7 13.23 0.79 6.32
N ALA A 8 14.05 0.17 5.45
CA ALA A 8 14.67 -1.14 5.70
C ALA A 8 13.67 -2.31 5.88
N PHE A 9 12.47 -2.21 5.32
CA PHE A 9 11.42 -3.21 5.44
C PHE A 9 11.78 -4.54 4.76
N HIS A 10 12.67 -4.53 3.77
CA HIS A 10 13.22 -5.78 3.23
C HIS A 10 13.91 -6.61 4.31
N ALA A 11 14.76 -5.98 5.13
CA ALA A 11 15.43 -6.68 6.25
C ALA A 11 14.44 -7.06 7.36
N LEU A 12 13.44 -6.21 7.64
CA LEU A 12 12.38 -6.49 8.60
C LEU A 12 11.57 -7.72 8.19
N THR A 13 11.08 -7.76 6.96
CA THR A 13 10.25 -8.88 6.48
C THR A 13 11.02 -10.20 6.45
N LEU A 14 12.34 -10.15 6.22
CA LEU A 14 13.20 -11.32 6.31
C LEU A 14 13.37 -11.79 7.75
N ALA A 15 13.64 -10.88 8.69
CA ALA A 15 13.83 -11.19 10.11
C ALA A 15 12.56 -11.74 10.77
N GLU A 16 11.40 -11.26 10.38
CA GLU A 16 10.09 -11.68 10.86
C GLU A 16 9.51 -12.89 10.08
N ASN A 17 10.29 -13.49 9.17
CA ASN A 17 9.93 -14.68 8.39
C ASN A 17 8.65 -14.53 7.55
N TYR A 18 8.35 -13.33 7.03
CA TYR A 18 7.27 -13.15 6.08
C TYR A 18 7.53 -13.92 4.78
N LYS A 19 6.48 -14.51 4.22
CA LYS A 19 6.54 -15.30 2.98
C LYS A 19 7.02 -14.45 1.80
N LYS A 20 7.75 -15.11 0.89
CA LYS A 20 8.20 -14.49 -0.37
C LYS A 20 7.56 -15.22 -1.55
N PRO A 21 7.28 -14.55 -2.67
CA PRO A 21 7.57 -13.13 -2.94
C PRO A 21 6.60 -12.15 -2.26
N PHE A 22 5.43 -12.60 -1.82
CA PHE A 22 4.41 -11.79 -1.14
C PHE A 22 3.82 -12.55 0.03
N ASP A 23 3.41 -11.79 1.06
CA ASP A 23 2.81 -12.32 2.28
C ASP A 23 1.47 -11.63 2.56
N ASP A 24 0.41 -12.43 2.71
CA ASP A 24 -0.95 -11.91 2.96
C ASP A 24 -1.04 -11.20 4.32
N GLY A 25 -0.37 -11.71 5.35
CA GLY A 25 -0.34 -11.09 6.68
C GLY A 25 0.35 -9.72 6.66
N PHE A 26 1.47 -9.59 5.94
CA PHE A 26 2.12 -8.30 5.76
C PHE A 26 1.23 -7.31 4.99
N MET A 27 0.57 -7.78 3.94
CA MET A 27 -0.40 -6.98 3.17
C MET A 27 -1.55 -6.50 4.05
N GLU A 28 -2.12 -7.38 4.91
CA GLU A 28 -3.18 -7.03 5.84
C GLU A 28 -2.74 -5.98 6.87
N ILE A 29 -1.50 -6.08 7.38
CA ILE A 29 -0.91 -5.09 8.28
C ILE A 29 -0.83 -3.72 7.58
N MET A 30 -0.26 -3.66 6.37
CA MET A 30 -0.13 -2.40 5.63
C MET A 30 -1.49 -1.80 5.26
N THR A 31 -2.47 -2.63 4.91
CA THR A 31 -3.86 -2.21 4.67
C THR A 31 -4.51 -1.65 5.95
N SER A 32 -4.24 -2.26 7.09
CA SER A 32 -4.72 -1.78 8.40
C SER A 32 -4.08 -0.44 8.76
N VAL A 33 -2.77 -0.27 8.54
CA VAL A 33 -2.09 1.04 8.75
C VAL A 33 -2.71 2.11 7.86
N ALA A 34 -2.95 1.82 6.58
CA ALA A 34 -3.62 2.74 5.67
C ALA A 34 -5.05 3.10 6.14
N SER A 35 -5.77 2.12 6.69
CA SER A 35 -7.11 2.32 7.26
C SER A 35 -7.09 3.22 8.49
N MET A 36 -6.14 3.03 9.40
CA MET A 36 -5.95 3.87 10.58
C MET A 36 -5.54 5.29 10.21
N LEU A 37 -4.68 5.46 9.19
CA LEU A 37 -4.32 6.77 8.65
C LEU A 37 -5.55 7.53 8.12
N ILE A 38 -6.53 6.82 7.55
CA ILE A 38 -7.80 7.41 7.09
C ILE A 38 -8.75 7.72 8.25
N SER A 39 -8.92 6.79 9.20
CA SER A 39 -10.01 6.86 10.19
C SER A 39 -9.64 7.53 11.49
N GLU A 40 -8.39 7.43 11.93
CA GLU A 40 -7.99 7.70 13.31
C GLU A 40 -6.87 8.75 13.44
N SER A 41 -6.14 9.03 12.36
CA SER A 41 -4.98 9.94 12.40
C SER A 41 -5.34 11.42 12.59
N GLY A 42 -6.60 11.81 12.34
CA GLY A 42 -7.01 13.22 12.29
C GLY A 42 -6.48 13.98 11.06
N LEU A 43 -5.80 13.31 10.14
CA LEU A 43 -5.25 13.94 8.91
C LEU A 43 -6.31 14.11 7.82
N GLU A 44 -7.35 13.28 7.81
CA GLU A 44 -8.48 13.28 6.89
C GLU A 44 -8.12 13.16 5.39
N PRO A 45 -7.26 12.22 4.98
CA PRO A 45 -7.05 11.97 3.57
C PRO A 45 -8.36 11.47 2.92
N VAL A 46 -8.51 11.74 1.64
CA VAL A 46 -9.67 11.31 0.83
C VAL A 46 -9.63 9.79 0.63
N PHE A 47 -8.45 9.28 0.27
CA PHE A 47 -8.16 7.85 0.15
C PHE A 47 -6.67 7.59 0.36
N ALA A 48 -6.31 6.32 0.53
CA ALA A 48 -4.95 5.82 0.49
C ALA A 48 -4.80 4.79 -0.63
N TYR A 49 -3.64 4.77 -1.27
CA TYR A 49 -3.20 3.71 -2.15
C TYR A 49 -1.96 3.05 -1.55
N THR A 50 -1.94 1.72 -1.43
CA THR A 50 -0.82 1.00 -0.82
C THR A 50 -0.40 -0.20 -1.64
N PHE A 51 0.91 -0.45 -1.68
CA PHE A 51 1.51 -1.68 -2.17
C PHE A 51 2.88 -1.87 -1.51
N SER A 52 3.29 -3.12 -1.26
CA SER A 52 4.49 -3.41 -0.48
C SER A 52 4.48 -2.65 0.85
N ASP A 53 5.53 -1.92 1.17
CA ASP A 53 5.70 -1.08 2.34
C ASP A 53 5.43 0.42 2.08
N GLU A 54 4.82 0.74 0.94
CA GLU A 54 4.47 2.11 0.55
C GLU A 54 2.98 2.40 0.77
N ILE A 55 2.68 3.59 1.30
CA ILE A 55 1.32 4.15 1.39
C ILE A 55 1.34 5.55 0.79
N SER A 56 0.46 5.81 -0.16
CA SER A 56 0.22 7.14 -0.75
C SER A 56 -1.12 7.67 -0.28
N LEU A 57 -1.14 8.75 0.48
CA LEU A 57 -2.33 9.45 0.95
C LEU A 57 -2.70 10.57 0.00
N TYR A 58 -3.92 10.61 -0.47
CA TYR A 58 -4.43 11.73 -1.26
C TYR A 58 -5.18 12.73 -0.37
N PHE A 59 -4.84 14.00 -0.51
CA PHE A 59 -5.48 15.12 0.16
C PHE A 59 -6.05 16.09 -0.86
N LYS A 60 -7.30 16.50 -0.69
CA LYS A 60 -7.86 17.61 -1.42
C LYS A 60 -7.34 18.94 -0.87
N ASP A 61 -7.32 19.06 0.45
CA ASP A 61 -6.79 20.20 1.18
C ASP A 61 -5.67 19.71 2.09
N LEU A 62 -4.52 20.37 2.06
CA LEU A 62 -3.36 19.95 2.86
C LEU A 62 -3.62 20.17 4.35
N PRO A 63 -3.38 19.15 5.19
CA PRO A 63 -3.50 19.29 6.64
C PRO A 63 -2.49 20.31 7.18
N PHE A 64 -2.73 20.80 8.38
CA PHE A 64 -1.84 21.74 9.10
C PHE A 64 -1.54 23.03 8.35
N GLY A 65 -2.42 23.49 7.45
CA GLY A 65 -2.17 24.69 6.65
C GLY A 65 -0.97 24.58 5.71
N GLY A 66 -0.66 23.37 5.23
CA GLY A 66 0.40 23.10 4.26
C GLY A 66 1.83 23.13 4.84
N ARG A 67 1.99 23.07 6.18
CA ARG A 67 3.33 22.98 6.81
C ARG A 67 3.97 21.63 6.50
N VAL A 68 4.87 21.63 5.48
CA VAL A 68 5.50 20.43 4.88
C VAL A 68 6.13 19.52 5.94
N GLU A 69 7.04 20.03 6.75
CA GLU A 69 7.77 19.25 7.75
C GLU A 69 6.84 18.63 8.81
N LYS A 70 5.75 19.35 9.15
CA LYS A 70 4.75 18.82 10.07
C LYS A 70 3.92 17.70 9.43
N ILE A 71 3.56 17.85 8.15
CA ILE A 71 2.84 16.82 7.42
C ILE A 71 3.70 15.55 7.32
N ASP A 72 4.95 15.69 6.85
CA ASP A 72 5.85 14.55 6.66
C ASP A 72 6.15 13.85 7.98
N SER A 73 6.49 14.60 9.04
CA SER A 73 6.81 14.01 10.34
C SER A 73 5.61 13.32 11.00
N VAL A 74 4.41 13.91 10.94
CA VAL A 74 3.21 13.31 11.54
C VAL A 74 2.78 12.07 10.76
N CYS A 75 2.79 12.12 9.42
CA CYS A 75 2.46 10.96 8.60
C CYS A 75 3.41 9.79 8.85
N ALA A 76 4.73 10.03 8.86
CA ALA A 76 5.73 9.01 9.08
C ALA A 76 5.66 8.41 10.49
N SER A 77 5.55 9.24 11.52
CA SER A 77 5.49 8.79 12.92
C SER A 77 4.19 8.03 13.20
N TYR A 78 3.06 8.50 12.67
CA TYR A 78 1.79 7.80 12.82
C TYR A 78 1.81 6.43 12.13
N ALA A 79 2.34 6.34 10.90
CA ALA A 79 2.48 5.08 10.19
C ALA A 79 3.35 4.08 10.96
N ALA A 80 4.47 4.53 11.54
CA ALA A 80 5.33 3.69 12.36
C ALA A 80 4.62 3.16 13.62
N ALA A 81 3.92 4.04 14.35
CA ALA A 81 3.16 3.65 15.54
C ALA A 81 2.03 2.68 15.20
N ALA A 82 1.24 2.98 14.15
CA ALA A 82 0.16 2.12 13.68
C ALA A 82 0.68 0.75 13.22
N PHE A 83 1.79 0.71 12.47
CA PHE A 83 2.41 -0.54 12.05
C PHE A 83 2.80 -1.41 13.25
N MET A 84 3.47 -0.83 14.26
CA MET A 84 3.85 -1.55 15.48
C MET A 84 2.63 -2.05 16.26
N ALA A 85 1.57 -1.24 16.35
CA ALA A 85 0.34 -1.61 17.05
C ALA A 85 -0.37 -2.79 16.38
N VAL A 86 -0.43 -2.81 15.04
CA VAL A 86 -1.12 -3.87 14.27
C VAL A 86 -0.27 -5.12 14.14
N SER A 87 1.02 -4.99 13.87
CA SER A 87 1.91 -6.13 13.64
C SER A 87 2.33 -6.85 14.92
N GLY A 88 2.28 -6.16 16.06
CA GLY A 88 2.82 -6.67 17.32
C GLY A 88 4.35 -6.72 17.39
N ILE A 89 5.05 -6.24 16.37
CA ILE A 89 6.51 -6.17 16.32
C ILE A 89 6.99 -5.16 17.37
N LYS A 90 7.86 -5.60 18.27
CA LYS A 90 8.37 -4.77 19.36
C LYS A 90 9.63 -3.98 19.00
N LYS A 91 10.32 -4.39 17.94
CA LYS A 91 11.49 -3.67 17.44
C LYS A 91 11.04 -2.37 16.78
N PRO A 92 11.66 -1.23 17.09
CA PRO A 92 11.33 0.04 16.45
C PRO A 92 11.43 -0.05 14.93
N VAL A 93 10.40 0.44 14.25
CA VAL A 93 10.38 0.61 12.80
C VAL A 93 10.32 2.09 12.45
N SER A 94 10.73 2.44 11.26
CA SER A 94 10.63 3.81 10.78
C SER A 94 10.06 3.87 9.38
N PHE A 95 9.29 4.91 9.14
CA PHE A 95 8.85 5.31 7.82
C PHE A 95 9.43 6.68 7.49
N ASP A 96 9.69 6.95 6.25
CA ASP A 96 9.84 8.31 5.75
C ASP A 96 8.58 8.76 5.03
N ALA A 97 8.36 10.07 4.96
CA ALA A 97 7.25 10.64 4.25
C ALA A 97 7.72 11.81 3.40
N ARG A 98 7.05 12.03 2.28
CA ARG A 98 7.31 13.16 1.40
C ARG A 98 6.07 13.62 0.67
N ILE A 99 5.91 14.93 0.54
CA ILE A 99 4.83 15.50 -0.26
C ILE A 99 5.19 15.38 -1.74
N VAL A 100 4.22 14.92 -2.53
CA VAL A 100 4.29 14.88 -3.98
C VAL A 100 3.16 15.74 -4.54
N PHE A 101 3.52 16.85 -5.17
CA PHE A 101 2.54 17.70 -5.85
C PHE A 101 2.13 17.09 -7.18
N SER A 102 0.83 17.00 -7.41
CA SER A 102 0.27 16.61 -8.69
C SER A 102 -0.29 17.85 -9.39
N PRO A 103 0.27 18.29 -10.52
CA PRO A 103 -0.23 19.47 -11.21
C PRO A 103 -1.67 19.24 -11.72
N GLY A 104 -2.52 20.25 -11.55
CA GLY A 104 -3.84 20.32 -12.23
C GLY A 104 -4.77 19.17 -11.92
N ASP A 105 -4.91 18.75 -10.66
CA ASP A 105 -5.82 17.65 -10.24
C ASP A 105 -5.57 16.29 -10.94
N ASN A 106 -4.36 16.06 -11.45
CA ASN A 106 -3.98 14.82 -12.12
C ASN A 106 -3.79 13.65 -11.13
N VAL A 107 -4.85 13.32 -10.39
CA VAL A 107 -4.89 12.20 -9.44
C VAL A 107 -4.62 10.87 -10.15
N PHE A 108 -5.22 10.69 -11.32
CA PHE A 108 -5.07 9.46 -12.10
C PHE A 108 -3.64 9.27 -12.60
N GLY A 109 -2.97 10.29 -13.09
CA GLY A 109 -1.58 10.20 -13.52
C GLY A 109 -0.62 9.81 -12.38
N TYR A 110 -0.87 10.29 -11.15
CA TYR A 110 -0.12 9.83 -9.98
C TYR A 110 -0.37 8.35 -9.69
N LEU A 111 -1.64 7.94 -9.66
CA LEU A 111 -2.00 6.54 -9.39
C LEU A 111 -1.49 5.59 -10.47
N GLU A 112 -1.55 5.98 -11.74
CA GLU A 112 -0.97 5.23 -12.86
C GLU A 112 0.55 5.04 -12.66
N TRP A 113 1.26 6.10 -12.33
CA TRP A 113 2.70 6.03 -12.04
C TRP A 113 3.01 5.05 -10.90
N ARG A 114 2.25 5.12 -9.79
CA ARG A 114 2.47 4.20 -8.65
C ARG A 114 2.05 2.76 -8.97
N GLN A 115 1.00 2.59 -9.75
CA GLN A 115 0.56 1.25 -10.16
C GLN A 115 1.55 0.59 -11.14
N ARG A 116 2.17 1.37 -12.02
CA ARG A 116 3.29 0.89 -12.87
C ARG A 116 4.49 0.45 -12.02
N GLU A 117 4.76 1.15 -10.92
CA GLU A 117 5.82 0.77 -9.98
C GLU A 117 5.46 -0.53 -9.25
N ALA A 118 4.23 -0.64 -8.75
CA ALA A 118 3.74 -1.88 -8.13
C ALA A 118 3.87 -3.08 -9.08
N TRP A 119 3.53 -2.89 -10.34
CA TRP A 119 3.69 -3.92 -11.37
C TRP A 119 5.15 -4.32 -11.59
N ARG A 120 6.06 -3.36 -11.70
CA ARG A 120 7.50 -3.66 -11.82
C ARG A 120 8.04 -4.40 -10.61
N ASN A 121 7.69 -3.94 -9.42
CA ASN A 121 8.11 -4.59 -8.17
C ASN A 121 7.58 -6.01 -8.08
N HIS A 122 6.32 -6.23 -8.49
CA HIS A 122 5.71 -7.55 -8.56
C HIS A 122 6.50 -8.52 -9.45
N ILE A 123 6.80 -8.12 -10.70
CA ILE A 123 7.57 -8.96 -11.62
C ILE A 123 8.95 -9.28 -11.04
N ASN A 124 9.67 -8.25 -10.56
CA ASN A 124 11.00 -8.43 -9.96
C ASN A 124 10.98 -9.36 -8.75
N ALA A 125 9.98 -9.21 -7.86
CA ALA A 125 9.88 -10.04 -6.65
C ALA A 125 9.68 -11.52 -6.99
N TYR A 126 8.82 -11.84 -7.94
CA TYR A 126 8.60 -13.21 -8.41
C TYR A 126 9.86 -13.80 -9.05
N CYS A 127 10.50 -13.06 -9.96
CA CYS A 127 11.72 -13.50 -10.64
C CYS A 127 12.87 -13.72 -9.65
N GLN A 128 13.10 -12.76 -8.75
CA GLN A 128 14.16 -12.87 -7.75
C GLN A 128 13.91 -14.06 -6.82
N HIS A 129 12.69 -14.24 -6.35
CA HIS A 129 12.32 -15.38 -5.51
C HIS A 129 12.54 -16.71 -6.24
N ALA A 130 12.14 -16.82 -7.50
CA ALA A 130 12.32 -18.04 -8.31
C ALA A 130 13.81 -18.39 -8.51
N LEU A 131 14.66 -17.39 -8.77
CA LEU A 131 16.09 -17.60 -8.93
C LEU A 131 16.76 -18.04 -7.63
N ILE A 132 16.41 -17.40 -6.50
CA ILE A 132 16.95 -17.75 -5.18
C ILE A 132 16.49 -19.16 -4.76
N SER A 133 15.20 -19.48 -4.97
CA SER A 133 14.68 -20.82 -4.68
C SER A 133 15.31 -21.91 -5.56
N GLY A 134 15.78 -21.52 -6.77
CA GLY A 134 16.57 -22.38 -7.66
C GLY A 134 18.05 -22.52 -7.27
N GLY A 135 18.47 -21.96 -6.10
CA GLY A 135 19.82 -22.09 -5.56
C GLY A 135 20.77 -20.94 -5.93
N MET A 136 20.29 -19.88 -6.58
CA MET A 136 21.12 -18.72 -6.89
C MET A 136 21.29 -17.84 -5.65
N ASP A 137 22.50 -17.32 -5.43
CA ASP A 137 22.74 -16.31 -4.42
C ASP A 137 21.95 -15.04 -4.69
N SER A 138 21.45 -14.38 -3.63
CA SER A 138 20.57 -13.20 -3.74
C SER A 138 21.19 -12.05 -4.55
N ARG A 139 22.51 -11.80 -4.39
CA ARG A 139 23.21 -10.76 -5.14
C ARG A 139 23.33 -11.13 -6.61
N LYS A 140 23.66 -12.38 -6.91
CA LYS A 140 23.73 -12.89 -8.29
C LYS A 140 22.35 -12.87 -8.95
N ALA A 141 21.28 -13.19 -8.23
CA ALA A 141 19.92 -13.09 -8.73
C ALA A 141 19.53 -11.64 -9.10
N ALA A 142 19.87 -10.68 -8.24
CA ALA A 142 19.65 -9.26 -8.55
C ALA A 142 20.45 -8.79 -9.75
N ASP A 143 21.73 -9.16 -9.84
CA ASP A 143 22.60 -8.83 -11.00
C ASP A 143 22.10 -9.47 -12.30
N HIS A 144 21.57 -10.71 -12.23
CA HIS A 144 20.99 -11.41 -13.37
C HIS A 144 19.75 -10.71 -13.93
N LEU A 145 18.90 -10.18 -13.05
CA LEU A 145 17.68 -9.46 -13.44
C LEU A 145 17.95 -8.03 -13.90
N LYS A 146 19.11 -7.47 -13.58
CA LYS A 146 19.47 -6.11 -13.92
C LYS A 146 19.53 -5.93 -15.44
N GLY A 147 18.68 -5.04 -15.96
CA GLY A 147 18.60 -4.76 -17.41
C GLY A 147 17.76 -5.76 -18.21
N MET A 148 17.25 -6.82 -17.59
CA MET A 148 16.31 -7.74 -18.25
C MET A 148 14.99 -7.03 -18.56
N LYS A 149 14.46 -7.25 -19.78
CA LYS A 149 13.17 -6.68 -20.18
C LYS A 149 12.02 -7.40 -19.50
N SER A 150 10.92 -6.69 -19.24
CA SER A 150 9.72 -7.30 -18.63
C SER A 150 9.19 -8.50 -19.39
N ALA A 151 9.26 -8.50 -20.72
CA ALA A 151 8.86 -9.64 -21.56
C ALA A 151 9.66 -10.90 -21.23
N ASP A 152 10.99 -10.77 -21.13
CA ASP A 152 11.89 -11.88 -20.84
C ASP A 152 11.67 -12.42 -19.42
N MET A 153 11.38 -11.52 -18.46
CA MET A 153 11.00 -11.89 -17.08
C MET A 153 9.68 -12.66 -17.06
N HIS A 154 8.69 -12.23 -17.85
CA HIS A 154 7.41 -12.95 -17.97
C HIS A 154 7.61 -14.35 -18.53
N GLU A 155 8.41 -14.49 -19.60
CA GLU A 155 8.72 -15.79 -20.20
C GLU A 155 9.45 -16.70 -19.21
N MET A 156 10.48 -16.18 -18.54
CA MET A 156 11.21 -16.93 -17.51
C MET A 156 10.28 -17.46 -16.41
N MET A 157 9.26 -16.69 -15.98
CA MET A 157 8.29 -17.17 -14.98
C MET A 157 7.28 -18.13 -15.57
N PHE A 158 6.86 -17.92 -16.81
CA PHE A 158 5.93 -18.81 -17.50
C PHE A 158 6.53 -20.21 -17.71
N GLU A 159 7.80 -20.31 -18.10
CA GLU A 159 8.57 -21.56 -18.19
C GLU A 159 8.65 -22.31 -16.85
N ARG A 160 8.58 -21.56 -15.72
CA ARG A 160 8.51 -22.13 -14.36
C ARG A 160 7.09 -22.41 -13.86
N GLY A 161 6.10 -22.34 -14.75
CA GLY A 161 4.70 -22.62 -14.45
C GLY A 161 3.95 -21.48 -13.75
N VAL A 162 4.53 -20.29 -13.67
CA VAL A 162 3.90 -19.12 -13.03
C VAL A 162 3.50 -18.08 -14.07
N ASN A 163 2.18 -17.95 -14.27
CA ASN A 163 1.65 -16.86 -15.08
C ASN A 163 1.44 -15.61 -14.22
N LEU A 164 2.34 -14.63 -14.35
CA LEU A 164 2.32 -13.39 -13.57
C LEU A 164 1.04 -12.57 -13.75
N SER A 165 0.36 -12.69 -14.90
CA SER A 165 -0.91 -11.99 -15.12
C SER A 165 -2.09 -12.56 -14.34
N LYS A 166 -1.97 -13.82 -13.84
CA LYS A 166 -2.99 -14.51 -13.07
C LYS A 166 -2.77 -14.50 -11.55
N THR A 167 -1.68 -13.89 -11.09
CA THR A 167 -1.43 -13.72 -9.66
C THR A 167 -2.47 -12.77 -9.02
N PRO A 168 -2.62 -12.74 -7.70
CA PRO A 168 -3.59 -11.88 -7.03
C PRO A 168 -3.49 -10.40 -7.44
N SER A 169 -4.63 -9.75 -7.61
CA SER A 169 -4.69 -8.37 -8.12
C SER A 169 -3.95 -7.38 -7.23
N TRP A 170 -4.06 -7.52 -5.91
CA TRP A 170 -3.39 -6.66 -4.95
C TRP A 170 -1.85 -6.67 -5.07
N GLN A 171 -1.26 -7.80 -5.45
CA GLN A 171 0.19 -7.91 -5.69
C GLN A 171 0.64 -7.14 -6.92
N ARG A 172 -0.24 -7.01 -7.91
CA ARG A 172 0.03 -6.40 -9.22
C ARG A 172 -0.36 -4.94 -9.29
N ARG A 173 -1.46 -4.57 -8.62
CA ARG A 173 -2.14 -3.28 -8.78
C ARG A 173 -2.20 -2.47 -7.49
N GLY A 174 -1.73 -3.04 -6.38
CA GLY A 174 -1.90 -2.43 -5.07
C GLY A 174 -3.33 -2.52 -4.54
N ILE A 175 -3.63 -1.73 -3.52
CA ILE A 175 -4.89 -1.70 -2.79
C ILE A 175 -5.31 -0.25 -2.62
N ILE A 176 -6.60 0.04 -2.84
CA ILE A 176 -7.20 1.33 -2.51
C ILE A 176 -7.96 1.20 -1.20
N VAL A 177 -7.69 2.10 -0.26
CA VAL A 177 -8.43 2.21 1.00
C VAL A 177 -9.14 3.56 1.03
N ARG A 178 -10.45 3.57 1.29
CA ARG A 178 -11.26 4.78 1.28
C ARG A 178 -12.42 4.72 2.25
N ARG A 179 -13.03 5.88 2.52
CA ARG A 179 -14.32 5.93 3.21
C ARG A 179 -15.46 5.72 2.23
N GLU A 180 -16.37 4.83 2.57
CA GLU A 180 -17.65 4.66 1.87
C GLU A 180 -18.81 5.06 2.76
N ALA A 181 -19.77 5.79 2.18
CA ALA A 181 -21.02 6.09 2.84
C ALA A 181 -21.97 4.89 2.77
N TYR A 182 -22.66 4.61 3.87
CA TYR A 182 -23.72 3.61 3.91
C TYR A 182 -24.88 4.10 4.77
N MET A 183 -26.07 3.62 4.49
CA MET A 183 -27.26 3.94 5.28
C MET A 183 -27.40 2.94 6.42
N LYS A 184 -27.63 3.45 7.62
CA LYS A 184 -27.90 2.64 8.81
C LYS A 184 -29.22 3.06 9.42
N THR A 185 -30.11 2.10 9.65
CA THR A 185 -31.32 2.33 10.46
C THR A 185 -30.90 2.50 11.91
N GLY A 186 -31.35 3.58 12.52
CA GLY A 186 -31.19 3.88 13.94
C GLY A 186 -32.56 4.24 14.53
N TYR A 187 -32.64 4.29 15.86
CA TYR A 187 -33.84 4.74 16.56
C TYR A 187 -33.59 6.16 17.10
N ASN A 188 -34.53 7.08 16.80
CA ASN A 188 -34.52 8.41 17.40
C ASN A 188 -35.42 8.39 18.64
N PRO A 189 -34.85 8.45 19.85
CA PRO A 189 -35.66 8.37 21.08
C PRO A 189 -36.52 9.61 21.36
N VAL A 190 -36.20 10.75 20.69
CA VAL A 190 -36.98 11.99 20.87
C VAL A 190 -38.24 11.96 20.02
N GLU A 191 -38.15 11.38 18.82
CA GLU A 191 -39.27 11.28 17.88
C GLU A 191 -39.94 9.90 17.91
N GLU A 192 -39.45 8.99 18.76
CA GLU A 192 -39.91 7.61 18.95
C GLU A 192 -40.09 6.83 17.62
N LYS A 193 -39.21 7.08 16.66
CA LYS A 193 -39.30 6.44 15.34
C LYS A 193 -37.92 5.97 14.81
N GLU A 194 -37.99 5.03 13.90
CA GLU A 194 -36.81 4.64 13.11
C GLU A 194 -36.41 5.75 12.16
N VAL A 195 -35.12 6.03 12.08
CA VAL A 195 -34.53 7.01 11.16
C VAL A 195 -33.38 6.39 10.38
N LEU A 196 -33.29 6.72 9.10
CA LEU A 196 -32.13 6.35 8.29
C LEU A 196 -31.05 7.41 8.45
N THR A 197 -29.89 6.97 8.91
CA THR A 197 -28.72 7.84 9.10
C THR A 197 -27.61 7.41 8.17
N GLN A 198 -27.05 8.37 7.44
CA GLN A 198 -25.85 8.11 6.63
C GLN A 198 -24.62 8.02 7.54
N ARG A 199 -23.90 6.94 7.42
CA ARG A 199 -22.63 6.72 8.12
C ARG A 199 -21.50 6.42 7.13
N LYS A 200 -20.26 6.54 7.60
CA LYS A 200 -19.08 6.20 6.80
C LYS A 200 -18.37 5.03 7.44
N LYS A 201 -17.88 4.11 6.61
CA LYS A 201 -16.98 3.02 7.00
C LYS A 201 -15.72 3.07 6.12
N VAL A 202 -14.60 2.60 6.65
CA VAL A 202 -13.39 2.40 5.82
C VAL A 202 -13.50 1.05 5.13
N VAL A 203 -13.18 1.03 3.85
CA VAL A 203 -13.18 -0.17 3.01
C VAL A 203 -11.88 -0.25 2.23
N ALA A 204 -11.39 -1.48 2.01
CA ALA A 204 -10.24 -1.77 1.18
C ALA A 204 -10.69 -2.49 -0.09
N ASP A 205 -10.22 -2.00 -1.24
CA ASP A 205 -10.38 -2.63 -2.54
C ASP A 205 -9.07 -3.30 -2.93
N TYR A 206 -9.05 -4.62 -2.88
CA TYR A 206 -7.90 -5.46 -3.22
C TYR A 206 -7.75 -5.72 -4.72
N SER A 207 -8.66 -5.19 -5.53
CA SER A 207 -8.65 -5.34 -6.97
C SER A 207 -8.96 -4.02 -7.69
N PRO A 208 -8.19 -2.95 -7.41
CA PRO A 208 -8.44 -1.66 -8.04
C PRO A 208 -8.34 -1.78 -9.56
N PRO A 209 -9.05 -0.88 -10.31
CA PRO A 209 -8.94 -0.83 -11.75
C PRO A 209 -7.51 -0.49 -12.20
N LEU A 210 -7.24 -0.66 -13.48
CA LEU A 210 -6.07 -0.05 -14.10
C LEU A 210 -6.33 1.45 -14.25
N PHE A 211 -5.38 2.26 -13.79
CA PHE A 211 -5.42 3.71 -13.97
C PHE A 211 -4.77 4.06 -15.31
N HIS A 212 -5.42 4.91 -16.10
CA HIS A 212 -5.00 5.36 -17.44
C HIS A 212 -5.16 6.88 -17.54
#